data_8da0b4b2390914355ef1e50042835b0d
#
_entry.id   8da0b4b2390914355ef1e50042835b0d
#
_cell.length_a   1.000
_cell.length_b   1.000
_cell.length_c   1.000
_cell.angle_alpha   90.00
_cell.angle_beta   90.00
_cell.angle_gamma   90.00
#
_symmetry.space_group_name_H-M   'P 1'
#
loop_
_entity.id
_entity.type
_entity.pdbx_description
1 polymer ?
#
loop_
_entity_poly.entity_id
_entity_poly.type
_entity_poly.pdbx_seq_one_letter_code
_entity_poly.pdbx_strand_id
1 'polypeptide(L)'
;IFVAVYILFTIYRLKHEVSIEQQISDIKLRFFTNISHELRTPLTLIAGPVEQVLKNDKLPADAREQLVVVERNTSRMLRLVNQILDFRKIQNKKMKMQVQRVDVVSFVRKVMDNFEAVAEEHRIDFLFETEKQHLFLWVDVDKLEKIVFNLLSNAFKYTPNGKMITIFIREDENTVSIGVQDQGIGIAENKKKSLFVRFENLVDKNLFNQASTGIGLSLVKELVEMHKATISVDSRLGEGSCFKVDFLKGKEHYDEEVEFILDDAEAPVRMGQVVDIANASLQSETLVTAAGPEFEKSSSEEEPLAEDTSKELMLLVEDNQELREFLRSIFTPVYRVVEAADGME
;
A
#
# COMPACT_ATOMS: atom_id res chain seq x y z
N ILE A 1 55.58 2.52 18.34
CA ILE A 1 54.95 1.28 18.84
C ILE A 1 53.58 1.60 19.42
N PHE A 2 53.40 2.52 20.34
CA PHE A 2 52.12 2.87 20.97
C PHE A 2 51.04 3.31 19.97
N VAL A 3 51.38 4.13 18.99
CA VAL A 3 50.48 4.62 17.95
C VAL A 3 49.97 3.44 17.07
N ALA A 4 50.83 2.49 16.71
CA ALA A 4 50.47 1.34 15.92
C ALA A 4 49.52 0.39 16.70
N VAL A 5 49.78 0.20 17.99
CA VAL A 5 48.93 -0.60 18.88
C VAL A 5 47.54 0.05 19.03
N TYR A 6 47.48 1.37 19.20
CA TYR A 6 46.25 2.13 19.27
C TYR A 6 45.41 2.04 17.98
N ILE A 7 46.07 2.19 16.82
CA ILE A 7 45.42 2.03 15.50
C ILE A 7 44.85 0.60 15.34
N LEU A 8 45.63 -0.44 15.65
CA LEU A 8 45.19 -1.82 15.58
C LEU A 8 44.00 -2.10 16.51
N PHE A 9 44.05 -1.56 17.72
CA PHE A 9 42.94 -1.69 18.68
C PHE A 9 41.66 -0.99 18.16
N THR A 10 41.80 0.20 17.59
CA THR A 10 40.65 0.94 17.02
C THR A 10 40.07 0.22 15.83
N ILE A 11 40.92 -0.33 14.92
CA ILE A 11 40.48 -1.14 13.78
C ILE A 11 39.75 -2.42 14.24
N TYR A 12 40.31 -3.09 15.26
CA TYR A 12 39.68 -4.28 15.83
C TYR A 12 38.33 -3.96 16.43
N ARG A 13 38.21 -2.87 17.19
CA ARG A 13 36.96 -2.41 17.79
C ARG A 13 35.90 -2.07 16.74
N LEU A 14 36.27 -1.32 15.71
CA LEU A 14 35.38 -1.00 14.59
C LEU A 14 34.91 -2.25 13.84
N LYS A 15 35.82 -3.19 13.56
CA LYS A 15 35.44 -4.46 12.94
C LYS A 15 34.48 -5.28 13.81
N HIS A 16 34.68 -5.25 15.12
CA HIS A 16 33.81 -5.97 16.05
C HIS A 16 32.42 -5.34 16.13
N GLU A 17 32.34 -3.99 16.19
CA GLU A 17 31.04 -3.25 16.14
C GLU A 17 30.28 -3.54 14.85
N VAL A 18 30.94 -3.48 13.69
CA VAL A 18 30.33 -3.80 12.39
C VAL A 18 29.85 -5.28 12.35
N SER A 19 30.64 -6.22 12.92
CA SER A 19 30.23 -7.63 12.98
C SER A 19 29.00 -7.85 13.84
N ILE A 20 28.89 -7.16 14.98
CA ILE A 20 27.70 -7.23 15.86
C ILE A 20 26.48 -6.63 15.15
N GLU A 21 26.63 -5.47 14.51
CA GLU A 21 25.53 -4.88 13.73
C GLU A 21 25.02 -5.81 12.63
N GLN A 22 25.94 -6.46 11.90
CA GLN A 22 25.59 -7.45 10.88
C GLN A 22 24.85 -8.65 11.48
N GLN A 23 25.32 -9.20 12.60
CA GLN A 23 24.66 -10.31 13.29
C GLN A 23 23.25 -9.93 13.76
N ILE A 24 23.08 -8.76 14.36
CA ILE A 24 21.77 -8.25 14.79
C ILE A 24 20.85 -8.07 13.57
N SER A 25 21.36 -7.55 12.46
CA SER A 25 20.61 -7.40 11.22
C SER A 25 20.16 -8.77 10.66
N ASP A 26 21.04 -9.76 10.66
CA ASP A 26 20.73 -11.12 10.18
C ASP A 26 19.72 -11.84 11.07
N ILE A 27 19.82 -11.69 12.40
CA ILE A 27 18.83 -12.24 13.35
C ILE A 27 17.47 -11.57 13.11
N LYS A 28 17.42 -10.26 13.01
CA LYS A 28 16.20 -9.52 12.71
C LYS A 28 15.58 -9.97 11.39
N LEU A 29 16.42 -10.19 10.36
CA LEU A 29 15.94 -10.66 9.06
C LEU A 29 15.29 -12.04 9.16
N ARG A 30 15.99 -13.01 9.76
CA ARG A 30 15.46 -14.38 9.93
C ARG A 30 14.17 -14.38 10.73
N PHE A 31 14.10 -13.61 11.81
CA PHE A 31 12.91 -13.45 12.63
C PHE A 31 11.71 -12.95 11.81
N PHE A 32 11.88 -11.86 11.07
CA PHE A 32 10.80 -11.30 10.25
C PHE A 32 10.42 -12.22 9.07
N THR A 33 11.39 -12.92 8.47
CA THR A 33 11.12 -13.88 7.39
C THR A 33 10.27 -15.04 7.92
N ASN A 34 10.67 -15.62 9.06
CA ASN A 34 9.94 -16.73 9.67
C ASN A 34 8.53 -16.32 10.10
N ILE A 35 8.40 -15.19 10.82
CA ILE A 35 7.07 -14.68 11.23
C ILE A 35 6.19 -14.41 10.01
N SER A 36 6.74 -13.85 8.95
CA SER A 36 5.95 -13.56 7.75
C SER A 36 5.45 -14.84 7.06
N HIS A 37 6.25 -15.89 7.04
CA HIS A 37 5.80 -17.21 6.56
C HIS A 37 4.75 -17.82 7.49
N GLU A 38 4.96 -17.74 8.79
CA GLU A 38 4.02 -18.24 9.81
C GLU A 38 2.70 -17.47 9.84
N LEU A 39 2.71 -16.18 9.50
CA LEU A 39 1.49 -15.38 9.37
C LEU A 39 0.80 -15.58 8.01
N ARG A 40 1.55 -15.72 6.92
CA ARG A 40 0.96 -15.91 5.58
C ARG A 40 0.11 -17.17 5.50
N THR A 41 0.61 -18.28 6.02
CA THR A 41 -0.07 -19.58 5.95
C THR A 41 -1.48 -19.54 6.56
N PRO A 42 -1.70 -19.14 7.84
CA PRO A 42 -3.03 -19.07 8.40
C PRO A 42 -3.93 -18.04 7.69
N LEU A 43 -3.38 -16.89 7.27
CA LEU A 43 -4.14 -15.88 6.55
C LEU A 43 -4.61 -16.40 5.17
N THR A 44 -3.78 -17.13 4.45
CA THR A 44 -4.19 -17.77 3.18
C THR A 44 -5.23 -18.85 3.40
N LEU A 45 -5.13 -19.62 4.49
CA LEU A 45 -6.10 -20.64 4.87
C LEU A 45 -7.44 -20.03 5.33
N ILE A 46 -7.47 -18.76 5.73
CA ILE A 46 -8.70 -18.00 6.00
C ILE A 46 -9.25 -17.40 4.70
N ALA A 47 -8.41 -16.74 3.91
CA ALA A 47 -8.84 -16.05 2.69
C ALA A 47 -9.49 -16.98 1.68
N GLY A 48 -8.88 -18.14 1.40
CA GLY A 48 -9.37 -19.08 0.39
C GLY A 48 -10.80 -19.57 0.65
N PRO A 49 -11.12 -20.16 1.82
CA PRO A 49 -12.48 -20.57 2.15
C PRO A 49 -13.49 -19.42 2.16
N VAL A 50 -13.10 -18.24 2.66
CA VAL A 50 -13.97 -17.05 2.69
C VAL A 50 -14.34 -16.63 1.25
N GLU A 51 -13.35 -16.54 0.36
CA GLU A 51 -13.58 -16.22 -1.06
C GLU A 51 -14.51 -17.25 -1.74
N GLN A 52 -14.33 -18.56 -1.46
CA GLN A 52 -15.20 -19.59 -1.99
C GLN A 52 -16.64 -19.45 -1.51
N VAL A 53 -16.84 -19.14 -0.23
CA VAL A 53 -18.19 -18.96 0.34
C VAL A 53 -18.84 -17.69 -0.23
N LEU A 54 -18.09 -16.61 -0.43
CA LEU A 54 -18.59 -15.37 -1.04
C LEU A 54 -19.08 -15.54 -2.49
N LYS A 55 -18.54 -16.54 -3.23
CA LYS A 55 -19.01 -16.89 -4.59
C LYS A 55 -20.37 -17.61 -4.60
N ASN A 56 -20.90 -17.98 -3.42
CA ASN A 56 -22.20 -18.65 -3.33
C ASN A 56 -23.34 -17.61 -3.34
N ASP A 57 -24.14 -17.61 -4.40
CA ASP A 57 -25.27 -16.67 -4.55
C ASP A 57 -26.41 -16.89 -3.53
N LYS A 58 -26.44 -18.04 -2.84
CA LYS A 58 -27.45 -18.36 -1.83
C LYS A 58 -27.07 -17.92 -0.42
N LEU A 59 -25.96 -17.21 -0.28
CA LEU A 59 -25.52 -16.73 1.03
C LEU A 59 -26.50 -15.64 1.54
N PRO A 60 -26.98 -15.73 2.81
CA PRO A 60 -27.77 -14.66 3.43
C PRO A 60 -27.00 -13.32 3.40
N ALA A 61 -27.73 -12.20 3.24
CA ALA A 61 -27.12 -10.88 3.09
C ALA A 61 -26.24 -10.48 4.29
N ASP A 62 -26.72 -10.76 5.50
CA ASP A 62 -25.98 -10.50 6.75
C ASP A 62 -24.69 -11.32 6.86
N ALA A 63 -24.74 -12.60 6.46
CA ALA A 63 -23.54 -13.44 6.43
C ALA A 63 -22.55 -13.00 5.35
N ARG A 64 -23.05 -12.56 4.18
CA ARG A 64 -22.22 -12.01 3.11
C ARG A 64 -21.47 -10.76 3.58
N GLU A 65 -22.15 -9.84 4.25
CA GLU A 65 -21.54 -8.61 4.76
C GLU A 65 -20.40 -8.90 5.76
N GLN A 66 -20.63 -9.82 6.70
CA GLN A 66 -19.60 -10.22 7.66
C GLN A 66 -18.40 -10.89 6.97
N LEU A 67 -18.63 -11.75 5.98
CA LEU A 67 -17.56 -12.44 5.26
C LEU A 67 -16.75 -11.48 4.38
N VAL A 68 -17.37 -10.45 3.81
CA VAL A 68 -16.67 -9.36 3.10
C VAL A 68 -15.71 -8.62 4.05
N VAL A 69 -16.13 -8.35 5.28
CA VAL A 69 -15.25 -7.74 6.30
C VAL A 69 -14.06 -8.65 6.62
N VAL A 70 -14.29 -9.97 6.78
CA VAL A 70 -13.22 -10.94 7.04
C VAL A 70 -12.25 -11.02 5.86
N GLU A 71 -12.76 -11.15 4.64
CA GLU A 71 -11.96 -11.20 3.41
C GLU A 71 -11.07 -9.96 3.30
N ARG A 72 -11.65 -8.77 3.47
CA ARG A 72 -10.95 -7.49 3.42
C ARG A 72 -9.81 -7.40 4.42
N ASN A 73 -10.06 -7.73 5.69
CA ASN A 73 -9.03 -7.66 6.73
C ASN A 73 -7.93 -8.70 6.50
N THR A 74 -8.28 -9.90 6.04
CA THR A 74 -7.30 -10.95 5.72
C THR A 74 -6.41 -10.54 4.55
N SER A 75 -6.98 -10.01 3.48
CA SER A 75 -6.26 -9.49 2.31
C SER A 75 -5.36 -8.30 2.68
N ARG A 76 -5.82 -7.41 3.58
CA ARG A 76 -5.01 -6.32 4.12
C ARG A 76 -3.81 -6.84 4.92
N MET A 77 -4.00 -7.84 5.79
CA MET A 77 -2.91 -8.45 6.55
C MET A 77 -1.89 -9.14 5.65
N LEU A 78 -2.34 -9.88 4.63
CA LEU A 78 -1.45 -10.51 3.64
C LEU A 78 -0.59 -9.48 2.91
N ARG A 79 -1.16 -8.34 2.54
CA ARG A 79 -0.39 -7.24 1.93
C ARG A 79 0.68 -6.69 2.86
N LEU A 80 0.32 -6.41 4.11
CA LEU A 80 1.26 -5.92 5.11
C LEU A 80 2.45 -6.86 5.28
N VAL A 81 2.17 -8.15 5.43
CA VAL A 81 3.19 -9.20 5.55
C VAL A 81 4.10 -9.20 4.32
N ASN A 82 3.53 -9.14 3.11
CA ASN A 82 4.30 -9.12 1.86
C ASN A 82 5.14 -7.84 1.72
N GLN A 83 4.59 -6.66 2.06
CA GLN A 83 5.33 -5.39 2.05
C GLN A 83 6.52 -5.41 3.02
N ILE A 84 6.35 -5.97 4.22
CA ILE A 84 7.44 -6.13 5.20
C ILE A 84 8.52 -7.06 4.65
N LEU A 85 8.13 -8.17 4.01
CA LEU A 85 9.07 -9.11 3.39
C LEU A 85 9.87 -8.49 2.24
N ASP A 86 9.19 -7.82 1.30
CA ASP A 86 9.83 -7.16 0.17
C ASP A 86 10.82 -6.10 0.66
N PHE A 87 10.39 -5.29 1.60
CA PHE A 87 11.24 -4.31 2.24
C PHE A 87 12.52 -4.95 2.87
N ARG A 88 12.37 -6.06 3.59
CA ARG A 88 13.50 -6.77 4.19
C ARG A 88 14.45 -7.37 3.15
N LYS A 89 13.92 -7.88 2.04
CA LYS A 89 14.74 -8.38 0.92
C LYS A 89 15.60 -7.27 0.34
N ILE A 90 15.05 -6.05 0.20
CA ILE A 90 15.78 -4.88 -0.29
C ILE A 90 16.89 -4.48 0.68
N GLN A 91 16.57 -4.28 1.98
CA GLN A 91 17.55 -3.87 2.99
C GLN A 91 18.79 -4.77 3.05
N ASN A 92 18.59 -6.07 2.82
CA ASN A 92 19.68 -7.05 2.87
C ASN A 92 20.32 -7.30 1.51
N LYS A 93 20.05 -6.46 0.51
CA LYS A 93 20.55 -6.62 -0.87
C LYS A 93 20.29 -8.02 -1.45
N LYS A 94 19.23 -8.69 -0.98
CA LYS A 94 18.81 -10.04 -1.43
C LYS A 94 17.72 -9.98 -2.50
N MET A 95 17.17 -8.79 -2.78
CA MET A 95 16.22 -8.61 -3.88
C MET A 95 17.02 -8.48 -5.18
N LYS A 96 16.93 -9.52 -6.01
CA LYS A 96 17.57 -9.50 -7.32
C LYS A 96 16.78 -8.63 -8.29
N MET A 97 17.48 -8.01 -9.23
CA MET A 97 16.91 -7.26 -10.34
C MET A 97 16.91 -8.15 -11.59
N GLN A 98 15.73 -8.31 -12.20
CA GLN A 98 15.55 -9.01 -13.48
C GLN A 98 15.02 -8.02 -14.52
N VAL A 99 15.92 -7.41 -15.25
CA VAL A 99 15.61 -6.32 -16.16
C VAL A 99 15.34 -6.86 -17.55
N GLN A 100 14.25 -6.41 -18.17
CA GLN A 100 13.86 -6.73 -19.53
C GLN A 100 13.38 -5.49 -20.27
N ARG A 101 13.30 -5.58 -21.60
CA ARG A 101 12.79 -4.51 -22.46
C ARG A 101 11.26 -4.53 -22.46
N VAL A 102 10.63 -3.50 -21.90
CA VAL A 102 9.18 -3.42 -21.69
C VAL A 102 8.59 -2.25 -22.45
N ASP A 103 7.49 -2.45 -23.17
CA ASP A 103 6.64 -1.37 -23.67
C ASP A 103 5.83 -0.82 -22.48
N VAL A 104 6.32 0.29 -21.92
CA VAL A 104 5.73 0.89 -20.72
C VAL A 104 4.36 1.50 -20.96
N VAL A 105 4.01 1.84 -22.23
CA VAL A 105 2.66 2.35 -22.57
C VAL A 105 1.64 1.22 -22.42
N SER A 106 1.91 0.08 -23.05
CA SER A 106 1.05 -1.11 -22.94
C SER A 106 1.01 -1.65 -21.50
N PHE A 107 2.13 -1.59 -20.78
CA PHE A 107 2.22 -1.99 -19.40
C PHE A 107 1.32 -1.12 -18.48
N VAL A 108 1.43 0.22 -18.58
CA VAL A 108 0.63 1.15 -17.78
C VAL A 108 -0.86 0.98 -18.05
N ARG A 109 -1.27 0.80 -19.32
CA ARG A 109 -2.68 0.51 -19.64
C ARG A 109 -3.21 -0.71 -18.91
N LYS A 110 -2.47 -1.82 -18.93
CA LYS A 110 -2.85 -3.04 -18.19
C LYS A 110 -2.94 -2.83 -16.67
N VAL A 111 -2.07 -1.98 -16.10
CA VAL A 111 -2.19 -1.64 -14.67
C VAL A 111 -3.44 -0.81 -14.42
N MET A 112 -3.78 0.12 -15.32
CA MET A 112 -4.99 0.95 -15.21
C MET A 112 -6.27 0.15 -15.23
N ASP A 113 -6.35 -0.92 -16.06
CA ASP A 113 -7.52 -1.81 -16.16
C ASP A 113 -7.97 -2.30 -14.76
N ASN A 114 -7.03 -2.45 -13.83
CA ASN A 114 -7.32 -2.89 -12.46
C ASN A 114 -7.99 -1.80 -11.59
N PHE A 115 -7.96 -0.54 -12.01
CA PHE A 115 -8.53 0.58 -11.27
C PHE A 115 -9.82 1.11 -11.89
N GLU A 116 -10.22 0.64 -13.07
CA GLU A 116 -11.40 1.14 -13.77
C GLU A 116 -12.69 0.98 -12.96
N ALA A 117 -12.91 -0.19 -12.37
CA ALA A 117 -14.11 -0.44 -11.55
C ALA A 117 -14.17 0.51 -10.33
N VAL A 118 -13.03 0.77 -9.71
CA VAL A 118 -12.92 1.70 -8.59
C VAL A 118 -13.13 3.15 -9.03
N ALA A 119 -12.61 3.52 -10.20
CA ALA A 119 -12.81 4.85 -10.77
C ALA A 119 -14.29 5.11 -11.05
N GLU A 120 -15.01 4.14 -11.63
CA GLU A 120 -16.45 4.23 -11.88
C GLU A 120 -17.25 4.37 -10.57
N GLU A 121 -16.96 3.53 -9.57
CA GLU A 121 -17.63 3.54 -8.27
C GLU A 121 -17.50 4.90 -7.57
N HIS A 122 -16.30 5.48 -7.59
CA HIS A 122 -16.00 6.78 -6.97
C HIS A 122 -16.26 7.97 -7.89
N ARG A 123 -16.74 7.74 -9.12
CA ARG A 123 -16.94 8.78 -10.14
C ARG A 123 -15.69 9.63 -10.37
N ILE A 124 -14.52 8.96 -10.37
CA ILE A 124 -13.23 9.59 -10.62
C ILE A 124 -12.96 9.58 -12.12
N ASP A 125 -12.65 10.76 -12.68
CA ASP A 125 -12.16 10.86 -14.05
C ASP A 125 -10.74 10.33 -14.11
N PHE A 126 -10.58 9.08 -14.57
CA PHE A 126 -9.28 8.41 -14.63
C PHE A 126 -8.70 8.47 -16.01
N LEU A 127 -7.65 9.27 -16.20
CA LEU A 127 -7.09 9.61 -17.51
C LEU A 127 -5.68 9.03 -17.70
N PHE A 128 -5.38 8.66 -18.95
CA PHE A 128 -4.04 8.30 -19.39
C PHE A 128 -3.50 9.25 -20.44
N GLU A 129 -2.41 9.94 -20.14
CA GLU A 129 -1.75 10.90 -21.04
C GLU A 129 -0.41 10.36 -21.54
N THR A 130 -0.27 10.23 -22.83
CA THR A 130 0.99 9.88 -23.49
C THR A 130 1.01 10.38 -24.95
N GLU A 131 2.17 10.84 -25.39
CA GLU A 131 2.38 11.25 -26.77
C GLU A 131 2.73 10.07 -27.70
N LYS A 132 3.13 8.94 -27.13
CA LYS A 132 3.62 7.76 -27.86
C LYS A 132 2.65 6.60 -27.74
N GLN A 133 2.49 5.85 -28.83
CA GLN A 133 1.74 4.58 -28.80
C GLN A 133 2.57 3.44 -28.18
N HIS A 134 3.87 3.46 -28.39
CA HIS A 134 4.83 2.51 -27.85
C HIS A 134 6.06 3.24 -27.36
N LEU A 135 6.53 2.88 -26.17
CA LEU A 135 7.74 3.40 -25.57
C LEU A 135 8.42 2.31 -24.76
N PHE A 136 9.67 2.01 -25.12
CA PHE A 136 10.39 0.90 -24.52
C PHE A 136 11.39 1.37 -23.46
N LEU A 137 11.34 0.72 -22.30
CA LEU A 137 12.30 0.88 -21.22
C LEU A 137 12.90 -0.47 -20.81
N TRP A 138 14.12 -0.43 -20.31
CA TRP A 138 14.74 -1.56 -19.63
C TRP A 138 14.43 -1.47 -18.15
N VAL A 139 13.53 -2.33 -17.65
CA VAL A 139 13.03 -2.29 -16.27
C VAL A 139 12.71 -3.71 -15.78
N ASP A 140 12.68 -3.86 -14.46
CA ASP A 140 12.13 -5.04 -13.82
C ASP A 140 10.61 -4.88 -13.71
N VAL A 141 9.87 -5.74 -14.40
CA VAL A 141 8.40 -5.65 -14.52
C VAL A 141 7.70 -5.73 -13.18
N ASP A 142 8.08 -6.70 -12.33
CA ASP A 142 7.43 -6.90 -11.03
C ASP A 142 7.65 -5.70 -10.09
N LYS A 143 8.82 -5.07 -10.19
CA LYS A 143 9.13 -3.89 -9.40
C LYS A 143 8.46 -2.64 -9.95
N LEU A 144 8.41 -2.49 -11.27
CA LEU A 144 7.68 -1.40 -11.93
C LEU A 144 6.18 -1.48 -11.61
N GLU A 145 5.60 -2.69 -11.63
CA GLU A 145 4.21 -2.92 -11.23
C GLU A 145 3.95 -2.43 -9.81
N LYS A 146 4.81 -2.80 -8.85
CA LYS A 146 4.72 -2.35 -7.46
C LYS A 146 4.83 -0.83 -7.33
N ILE A 147 5.71 -0.18 -8.10
CA ILE A 147 5.86 1.28 -8.11
C ILE A 147 4.55 1.93 -8.58
N VAL A 148 4.09 1.59 -9.80
CA VAL A 148 2.91 2.21 -10.41
C VAL A 148 1.66 1.94 -9.58
N PHE A 149 1.49 0.71 -9.10
CA PHE A 149 0.37 0.33 -8.26
C PHE A 149 0.31 1.12 -6.95
N ASN A 150 1.45 1.27 -6.23
CA ASN A 150 1.48 2.05 -5.00
C ASN A 150 1.16 3.54 -5.23
N LEU A 151 1.64 4.12 -6.33
CA LEU A 151 1.34 5.51 -6.67
C LEU A 151 -0.15 5.69 -7.00
N LEU A 152 -0.74 4.80 -7.81
CA LEU A 152 -2.16 4.84 -8.13
C LEU A 152 -3.03 4.58 -6.89
N SER A 153 -2.71 3.57 -6.09
CA SER A 153 -3.44 3.28 -4.86
C SER A 153 -3.47 4.49 -3.90
N ASN A 154 -2.35 5.22 -3.78
CA ASN A 154 -2.33 6.45 -3.01
C ASN A 154 -3.20 7.55 -3.65
N ALA A 155 -3.15 7.73 -4.97
CA ALA A 155 -3.98 8.71 -5.66
C ALA A 155 -5.48 8.45 -5.42
N PHE A 156 -5.94 7.19 -5.63
CA PHE A 156 -7.33 6.81 -5.37
C PHE A 156 -7.74 6.97 -3.91
N LYS A 157 -6.84 6.67 -2.99
CA LYS A 157 -7.08 6.78 -1.55
C LYS A 157 -7.31 8.22 -1.08
N TYR A 158 -6.58 9.18 -1.64
CA TYR A 158 -6.58 10.56 -1.17
C TYR A 158 -7.33 11.53 -2.08
N THR A 159 -7.96 11.03 -3.15
CA THR A 159 -8.76 11.82 -4.06
C THR A 159 -10.24 11.66 -3.73
N PRO A 160 -10.97 12.75 -3.41
CA PRO A 160 -12.41 12.71 -3.20
C PRO A 160 -13.17 12.29 -4.47
N ASN A 161 -14.36 11.74 -4.27
CA ASN A 161 -15.27 11.35 -5.35
C ASN A 161 -15.56 12.54 -6.30
N GLY A 162 -15.68 12.26 -7.59
CA GLY A 162 -15.98 13.24 -8.63
C GLY A 162 -14.81 14.16 -9.00
N LYS A 163 -13.60 13.76 -8.66
CA LYS A 163 -12.35 14.43 -9.01
C LYS A 163 -11.59 13.65 -10.08
N MET A 164 -10.39 14.13 -10.44
CA MET A 164 -9.59 13.56 -11.53
C MET A 164 -8.29 12.95 -10.99
N ILE A 165 -7.91 11.82 -11.59
CA ILE A 165 -6.59 11.21 -11.46
C ILE A 165 -6.04 11.00 -12.87
N THR A 166 -4.82 11.46 -13.11
CA THR A 166 -4.14 11.30 -14.40
C THR A 166 -2.84 10.52 -14.19
N ILE A 167 -2.67 9.42 -14.92
CA ILE A 167 -1.37 8.80 -15.09
C ILE A 167 -0.79 9.26 -16.42
N PHE A 168 0.49 9.61 -16.45
CA PHE A 168 1.12 10.10 -17.66
C PHE A 168 2.48 9.45 -17.89
N ILE A 169 2.84 9.36 -19.19
CA ILE A 169 4.17 8.99 -19.62
C ILE A 169 4.71 10.12 -20.48
N ARG A 170 5.89 10.61 -20.15
CA ARG A 170 6.60 11.64 -20.92
C ARG A 170 7.99 11.16 -21.26
N GLU A 171 8.41 11.43 -22.48
CA GLU A 171 9.76 11.11 -22.95
C GLU A 171 10.58 12.38 -23.05
N ASP A 172 11.75 12.37 -22.45
CA ASP A 172 12.77 13.40 -22.59
C ASP A 172 14.01 12.83 -23.29
N GLU A 173 15.03 13.62 -23.51
CA GLU A 173 16.24 13.24 -24.24
C GLU A 173 16.90 11.99 -23.66
N ASN A 174 17.09 11.93 -22.34
CA ASN A 174 17.79 10.84 -21.65
C ASN A 174 16.90 10.01 -20.71
N THR A 175 15.67 10.44 -20.49
CA THR A 175 14.78 9.84 -19.49
C THR A 175 13.40 9.57 -20.03
N VAL A 176 12.70 8.64 -19.35
CA VAL A 176 11.27 8.44 -19.48
C VAL A 176 10.64 8.62 -18.10
N SER A 177 9.70 9.54 -18.02
CA SER A 177 8.96 9.85 -16.80
C SER A 177 7.64 9.10 -16.79
N ILE A 178 7.36 8.40 -15.70
CA ILE A 178 6.03 7.84 -15.40
C ILE A 178 5.53 8.57 -14.17
N GLY A 179 4.37 9.22 -14.26
CA GLY A 179 3.85 10.00 -13.15
C GLY A 179 2.36 9.80 -12.94
N VAL A 180 1.93 10.01 -11.69
CA VAL A 180 0.53 9.99 -11.27
C VAL A 180 0.22 11.34 -10.63
N GLN A 181 -0.76 12.03 -11.19
CA GLN A 181 -1.27 13.30 -10.70
C GLN A 181 -2.69 13.11 -10.19
N ASP A 182 -2.96 13.60 -9.00
CA ASP A 182 -4.26 13.55 -8.36
C ASP A 182 -4.78 14.95 -8.01
N GLN A 183 -6.10 15.09 -7.89
CA GLN A 183 -6.79 16.27 -7.37
C GLN A 183 -7.26 16.03 -5.93
N GLY A 184 -6.42 15.35 -5.13
CA GLY A 184 -6.70 15.00 -3.76
C GLY A 184 -6.45 16.13 -2.77
N ILE A 185 -6.34 15.74 -1.51
CA ILE A 185 -6.12 16.68 -0.38
C ILE A 185 -4.77 17.39 -0.44
N GLY A 186 -3.84 16.90 -1.24
CA GLY A 186 -2.47 17.41 -1.29
C GLY A 186 -1.67 17.19 0.00
N ILE A 187 -0.44 17.68 0.01
CA ILE A 187 0.55 17.42 1.06
C ILE A 187 1.13 18.75 1.53
N ALA A 188 1.12 18.97 2.83
CA ALA A 188 1.71 20.16 3.44
C ALA A 188 3.24 20.17 3.25
N GLU A 189 3.83 21.34 3.02
CA GLU A 189 5.27 21.51 2.70
C GLU A 189 6.19 20.89 3.77
N ASN A 190 5.85 21.07 5.04
CA ASN A 190 6.60 20.52 6.16
C ASN A 190 6.60 18.98 6.20
N LYS A 191 5.59 18.32 5.57
CA LYS A 191 5.45 16.86 5.53
C LYS A 191 6.11 16.22 4.31
N LYS A 192 6.44 16.99 3.26
CA LYS A 192 7.07 16.44 2.04
C LYS A 192 8.41 15.75 2.31
N LYS A 193 9.21 16.26 3.24
CA LYS A 193 10.52 15.69 3.59
C LYS A 193 10.42 14.31 4.23
N SER A 194 9.31 14.00 4.89
CA SER A 194 9.09 12.74 5.59
C SER A 194 8.23 11.73 4.81
N LEU A 195 7.75 12.08 3.60
CA LEU A 195 6.93 11.23 2.73
C LEU A 195 7.50 9.83 2.50
N PHE A 196 8.81 9.74 2.39
CA PHE A 196 9.53 8.49 2.13
C PHE A 196 10.15 7.89 3.41
N VAL A 197 9.88 8.50 4.57
CA VAL A 197 10.30 7.96 5.87
C VAL A 197 9.31 6.88 6.30
N ARG A 198 9.85 5.80 6.84
CA ARG A 198 9.11 4.58 7.19
C ARG A 198 8.19 4.79 8.37
N PHE A 199 7.01 4.19 8.32
CA PHE A 199 6.01 4.21 9.41
C PHE A 199 5.51 5.61 9.79
N GLU A 200 5.83 6.63 8.99
CA GLU A 200 5.26 7.96 9.17
C GLU A 200 3.91 8.04 8.44
N ASN A 201 2.86 8.21 9.23
CA ASN A 201 1.53 8.52 8.71
C ASN A 201 1.37 10.03 8.67
N LEU A 202 1.26 10.59 7.46
CA LEU A 202 1.27 12.04 7.21
C LEU A 202 -0.09 12.70 7.33
N VAL A 203 -1.14 11.88 7.36
CA VAL A 203 -2.54 12.34 7.44
C VAL A 203 -3.04 12.10 8.86
N ASP A 204 -3.65 13.12 9.46
CA ASP A 204 -4.35 12.97 10.73
C ASP A 204 -5.41 11.88 10.61
N LYS A 205 -5.39 10.92 11.55
CA LYS A 205 -6.32 9.76 11.60
C LYS A 205 -7.81 10.19 11.53
N ASN A 206 -8.10 11.42 11.93
CA ASN A 206 -9.47 11.97 11.98
C ASN A 206 -10.02 12.46 10.63
N LEU A 207 -9.19 12.60 9.59
CA LEU A 207 -9.63 13.12 8.28
C LEU A 207 -9.98 12.01 7.28
N PHE A 208 -9.36 10.83 7.44
CA PHE A 208 -9.64 9.66 6.62
C PHE A 208 -9.55 8.42 7.50
N ASN A 209 -10.65 7.69 7.62
CA ASN A 209 -10.80 6.44 8.41
C ASN A 209 -9.90 5.27 7.93
N GLN A 210 -8.87 5.55 7.12
CA GLN A 210 -8.03 4.52 6.52
C GLN A 210 -6.63 4.55 7.13
N ALA A 211 -6.33 3.54 7.93
CA ALA A 211 -5.00 3.32 8.46
C ALA A 211 -4.02 3.01 7.30
N SER A 212 -3.14 3.95 6.99
CA SER A 212 -2.01 3.71 6.08
C SER A 212 -0.85 3.10 6.85
N THR A 213 -0.16 2.15 6.22
CA THR A 213 0.95 1.42 6.87
C THR A 213 2.24 2.25 6.95
N GLY A 214 2.31 3.37 6.23
CA GLY A 214 3.52 4.18 6.09
C GLY A 214 4.70 3.47 5.41
N ILE A 215 4.44 2.31 4.75
CA ILE A 215 5.47 1.50 4.09
C ILE A 215 5.45 1.71 2.56
N GLY A 216 4.31 2.02 1.96
CA GLY A 216 4.13 2.04 0.50
C GLY A 216 5.10 2.98 -0.22
N LEU A 217 5.17 4.26 0.16
CA LEU A 217 6.05 5.23 -0.49
C LEU A 217 7.53 4.98 -0.18
N SER A 218 7.87 4.49 1.01
CA SER A 218 9.26 4.10 1.30
C SER A 218 9.69 2.89 0.45
N LEU A 219 8.81 1.93 0.20
CA LEU A 219 9.07 0.82 -0.72
C LEU A 219 9.24 1.33 -2.16
N VAL A 220 8.37 2.25 -2.62
CA VAL A 220 8.51 2.88 -3.95
C VAL A 220 9.88 3.50 -4.11
N LYS A 221 10.35 4.28 -3.13
CA LYS A 221 11.67 4.91 -3.18
C LYS A 221 12.79 3.89 -3.35
N GLU A 222 12.81 2.83 -2.56
CA GLU A 222 13.81 1.76 -2.66
C GLU A 222 13.79 1.07 -4.03
N LEU A 223 12.58 0.76 -4.55
CA LEU A 223 12.44 0.14 -5.87
C LEU A 223 12.88 1.07 -7.00
N VAL A 224 12.64 2.38 -6.89
CA VAL A 224 13.11 3.40 -7.83
C VAL A 224 14.64 3.50 -7.78
N GLU A 225 15.24 3.51 -6.58
CA GLU A 225 16.70 3.52 -6.42
C GLU A 225 17.36 2.26 -7.00
N MET A 226 16.73 1.10 -6.90
CA MET A 226 17.20 -0.14 -7.55
C MET A 226 17.23 -0.02 -9.08
N HIS A 227 16.31 0.74 -9.68
CA HIS A 227 16.32 1.05 -11.12
C HIS A 227 17.29 2.18 -11.50
N LYS A 228 18.07 2.73 -10.56
CA LYS A 228 18.88 3.95 -10.75
C LYS A 228 18.06 5.14 -11.25
N ALA A 229 16.77 5.11 -10.97
CA ALA A 229 15.81 6.15 -11.30
C ALA A 229 15.67 7.16 -10.16
N THR A 230 14.94 8.24 -10.41
CA THR A 230 14.66 9.27 -9.40
C THR A 230 13.17 9.47 -9.21
N ILE A 231 12.72 9.69 -7.99
CA ILE A 231 11.34 10.04 -7.68
C ILE A 231 11.25 11.47 -7.19
N SER A 232 10.28 12.21 -7.70
CA SER A 232 9.97 13.57 -7.29
C SER A 232 8.50 13.71 -6.93
N VAL A 233 8.18 14.69 -6.09
CA VAL A 233 6.81 15.01 -5.69
C VAL A 233 6.60 16.51 -5.76
N ASP A 234 5.55 16.93 -6.47
CA ASP A 234 4.99 18.27 -6.42
C ASP A 234 3.57 18.19 -5.85
N SER A 235 3.30 18.96 -4.81
CA SER A 235 2.02 18.91 -4.13
C SER A 235 1.78 20.18 -3.34
N ARG A 236 0.51 20.60 -3.28
CA ARG A 236 0.04 21.69 -2.43
C ARG A 236 -1.20 21.25 -1.69
N LEU A 237 -1.27 21.60 -0.41
CA LEU A 237 -2.41 21.26 0.42
C LEU A 237 -3.70 21.84 -0.19
N GLY A 238 -4.69 20.96 -0.42
CA GLY A 238 -5.98 21.31 -1.05
C GLY A 238 -5.97 21.32 -2.59
N GLU A 239 -4.82 21.22 -3.26
CA GLU A 239 -4.71 21.26 -4.72
C GLU A 239 -4.38 19.90 -5.36
N GLY A 240 -4.00 18.89 -4.54
CA GLY A 240 -3.61 17.57 -5.00
C GLY A 240 -2.11 17.35 -5.01
N SER A 241 -1.67 16.23 -5.62
CA SER A 241 -0.27 15.83 -5.68
C SER A 241 0.08 15.26 -7.04
N CYS A 242 1.35 15.43 -7.43
CA CYS A 242 1.95 14.80 -8.60
C CYS A 242 3.20 14.05 -8.15
N PHE A 243 3.17 12.72 -8.24
CA PHE A 243 4.34 11.86 -8.05
C PHE A 243 4.89 11.47 -9.41
N LYS A 244 6.19 11.69 -9.61
CA LYS A 244 6.85 11.42 -10.89
C LYS A 244 8.13 10.61 -10.66
N VAL A 245 8.29 9.54 -11.45
CA VAL A 245 9.50 8.71 -11.48
C VAL A 245 10.17 8.87 -12.82
N ASP A 246 11.43 9.27 -12.81
CA ASP A 246 12.24 9.48 -13.99
C ASP A 246 13.22 8.31 -14.16
N PHE A 247 12.99 7.45 -15.14
CA PHE A 247 13.82 6.31 -15.50
C PHE A 247 14.83 6.71 -16.59
N LEU A 248 16.06 6.22 -16.46
CA LEU A 248 17.08 6.39 -17.51
C LEU A 248 16.78 5.50 -18.71
N LYS A 249 16.97 6.03 -19.91
CA LYS A 249 16.91 5.23 -21.16
C LYS A 249 18.13 4.32 -21.26
N GLY A 250 17.97 3.22 -22.02
CA GLY A 250 19.05 2.24 -22.20
C GLY A 250 19.22 1.30 -21.01
N LYS A 251 20.29 0.54 -21.02
CA LYS A 251 20.62 -0.45 -19.98
C LYS A 251 22.01 -0.26 -19.34
N GLU A 252 22.76 0.73 -19.84
CA GLU A 252 24.16 0.97 -19.52
C GLU A 252 24.37 1.47 -18.09
N HIS A 253 23.31 1.96 -17.47
CA HIS A 253 23.30 2.49 -16.10
C HIS A 253 23.14 1.41 -15.03
N TYR A 254 22.80 0.17 -15.42
CA TYR A 254 22.67 -0.93 -14.49
C TYR A 254 24.04 -1.56 -14.18
N ASP A 255 24.18 -2.03 -12.94
CA ASP A 255 25.39 -2.72 -12.49
C ASP A 255 25.49 -4.13 -13.09
N GLU A 256 26.71 -4.72 -13.11
CA GLU A 256 26.97 -6.07 -13.64
C GLU A 256 26.21 -7.20 -12.90
N GLU A 257 25.74 -6.94 -11.69
CA GLU A 257 24.96 -7.89 -10.88
C GLU A 257 23.51 -8.03 -11.33
N VAL A 258 23.05 -7.21 -12.28
CA VAL A 258 21.67 -7.22 -12.77
C VAL A 258 21.51 -8.29 -13.83
N GLU A 259 20.51 -9.16 -13.65
CA GLU A 259 20.16 -10.20 -14.62
C GLU A 259 19.31 -9.58 -15.75
N PHE A 260 19.82 -9.64 -16.99
CA PHE A 260 19.08 -9.20 -18.15
C PHE A 260 18.36 -10.39 -18.79
N ILE A 261 17.04 -10.29 -18.89
CA ILE A 261 16.24 -11.27 -19.63
C ILE A 261 16.23 -10.82 -21.10
N LEU A 262 17.00 -11.52 -21.91
CA LEU A 262 17.08 -11.30 -23.34
C LEU A 262 16.05 -12.20 -24.04
N ASP A 263 14.79 -11.80 -24.01
CA ASP A 263 13.76 -12.49 -24.79
C ASP A 263 13.47 -11.64 -26.03
N ASP A 264 13.84 -12.17 -27.22
CA ASP A 264 13.59 -11.53 -28.52
C ASP A 264 12.12 -11.61 -28.97
N ALA A 265 11.27 -12.20 -28.17
CA ALA A 265 9.85 -12.30 -28.47
C ALA A 265 9.07 -11.29 -27.64
N GLU A 266 8.04 -10.72 -28.24
CA GLU A 266 6.93 -10.01 -27.59
C GLU A 266 6.23 -10.95 -26.59
N ALA A 267 6.98 -11.42 -25.57
CA ALA A 267 6.41 -12.24 -24.51
C ALA A 267 5.36 -11.37 -23.79
N PRO A 268 4.13 -11.88 -23.65
CA PRO A 268 3.12 -11.16 -22.90
C PRO A 268 3.68 -10.91 -21.50
N VAL A 269 3.75 -9.65 -21.10
CA VAL A 269 4.15 -9.25 -19.76
C VAL A 269 3.29 -10.04 -18.80
N ARG A 270 3.87 -11.06 -18.16
CA ARG A 270 3.20 -11.80 -17.10
C ARG A 270 3.21 -10.88 -15.89
N MET A 271 2.09 -10.23 -15.66
CA MET A 271 1.88 -9.49 -14.42
C MET A 271 1.90 -10.47 -13.26
N GLY A 272 2.67 -10.16 -12.24
CA GLY A 272 2.79 -10.99 -11.06
C GLY A 272 1.49 -11.01 -10.25
N GLN A 273 1.39 -11.93 -9.29
CA GLN A 273 0.23 -12.10 -8.39
C GLN A 273 -0.14 -10.86 -7.55
N VAL A 274 0.62 -9.76 -7.67
CA VAL A 274 0.38 -8.48 -6.95
C VAL A 274 -0.94 -7.86 -7.38
N VAL A 275 -1.31 -8.02 -8.65
CA VAL A 275 -2.55 -7.45 -9.21
C VAL A 275 -3.79 -8.11 -8.63
N ASP A 276 -3.83 -9.45 -8.51
CA ASP A 276 -5.02 -10.15 -8.01
C ASP A 276 -5.29 -9.83 -6.53
N ILE A 277 -4.24 -9.77 -5.71
CA ILE A 277 -4.33 -9.43 -4.28
C ILE A 277 -4.63 -7.93 -4.10
N ALA A 278 -4.16 -7.11 -4.99
CA ALA A 278 -4.30 -5.66 -4.93
C ALA A 278 -5.69 -5.19 -5.38
N ASN A 279 -6.30 -5.84 -6.37
CA ASN A 279 -7.67 -5.55 -6.82
C ASN A 279 -8.71 -5.85 -5.76
N ALA A 280 -8.61 -7.01 -5.09
CA ALA A 280 -9.47 -7.34 -3.97
C ALA A 280 -9.42 -6.29 -2.86
N SER A 281 -8.28 -5.61 -2.71
CA SER A 281 -8.07 -4.64 -1.65
C SER A 281 -8.47 -3.22 -2.00
N LEU A 282 -8.34 -2.80 -3.26
CA LEU A 282 -8.85 -1.49 -3.71
C LEU A 282 -10.37 -1.47 -3.67
N GLN A 283 -11.01 -2.52 -4.19
CA GLN A 283 -12.46 -2.68 -4.07
C GLN A 283 -12.91 -2.73 -2.62
N SER A 284 -12.10 -3.29 -1.72
CA SER A 284 -12.41 -3.36 -0.29
C SER A 284 -12.09 -2.08 0.49
N GLU A 285 -11.05 -1.32 0.09
CA GLU A 285 -10.74 -0.01 0.70
C GLU A 285 -11.74 1.07 0.26
N THR A 286 -12.30 0.94 -0.94
CA THR A 286 -13.26 1.88 -1.49
C THR A 286 -14.70 1.63 -1.02
N LEU A 287 -15.08 0.39 -0.77
CA LEU A 287 -16.38 0.06 -0.17
C LEU A 287 -16.58 0.67 1.24
N VAL A 288 -15.49 0.98 1.96
CA VAL A 288 -15.61 1.69 3.27
C VAL A 288 -15.98 3.16 3.12
N THR A 289 -15.62 3.80 2.00
CA THR A 289 -16.01 5.20 1.76
C THR A 289 -17.40 5.34 1.16
N ALA A 290 -17.90 4.30 0.47
CA ALA A 290 -19.24 4.28 -0.13
C ALA A 290 -20.32 3.73 0.80
N ALA A 291 -19.96 2.85 1.75
CA ALA A 291 -20.82 2.32 2.79
C ALA A 291 -20.62 3.01 4.15
N GLY A 292 -20.47 4.32 4.15
CA GLY A 292 -21.08 5.06 5.23
C GLY A 292 -22.57 4.80 5.04
N PRO A 293 -23.30 4.26 6.04
CA PRO A 293 -24.74 4.27 5.90
C PRO A 293 -25.13 5.74 5.68
N GLU A 294 -25.55 6.08 4.46
CA GLU A 294 -26.61 7.04 4.34
C GLU A 294 -27.77 6.40 5.10
N PHE A 295 -27.72 6.50 6.41
CA PHE A 295 -28.94 6.65 7.14
C PHE A 295 -29.57 7.87 6.52
N GLU A 296 -30.47 7.62 5.56
CA GLU A 296 -31.56 8.54 5.37
C GLU A 296 -31.95 8.96 6.78
N LYS A 297 -31.68 10.22 7.08
CA LYS A 297 -32.40 10.91 8.14
C LYS A 297 -33.85 10.89 7.73
N SER A 298 -34.50 9.73 7.87
CA SER A 298 -35.89 9.74 8.16
C SER A 298 -35.95 10.42 9.51
N SER A 299 -36.40 11.63 9.47
CA SER A 299 -36.89 12.37 10.63
C SER A 299 -38.13 11.63 11.17
N SER A 300 -37.87 10.49 11.78
CA SER A 300 -38.74 9.94 12.81
C SER A 300 -38.13 10.46 14.10
N GLU A 301 -38.91 11.36 14.73
CA GLU A 301 -38.74 11.76 16.11
C GLU A 301 -38.37 10.53 16.93
N GLU A 302 -37.13 10.47 17.43
CA GLU A 302 -36.71 9.51 18.43
C GLU A 302 -37.56 9.79 19.66
N GLU A 303 -38.62 9.02 19.85
CA GLU A 303 -39.13 8.77 21.19
C GLU A 303 -37.95 8.22 22.00
N PRO A 304 -37.64 8.76 23.17
CA PRO A 304 -36.59 8.26 24.02
C PRO A 304 -36.93 6.80 24.35
N LEU A 305 -36.20 5.86 23.72
CA LEU A 305 -36.20 4.45 24.09
C LEU A 305 -35.92 4.38 25.58
N ALA A 306 -36.89 3.88 26.34
CA ALA A 306 -36.77 3.64 27.76
C ALA A 306 -35.42 2.95 28.03
N GLU A 307 -34.54 3.60 28.78
CA GLU A 307 -33.23 3.06 29.17
C GLU A 307 -33.48 1.72 29.85
N ASP A 308 -33.07 0.63 29.21
CA ASP A 308 -33.11 -0.70 29.82
C ASP A 308 -32.01 -0.74 30.90
N THR A 309 -32.38 -0.28 32.09
CA THR A 309 -31.53 -0.19 33.27
C THR A 309 -31.17 -1.56 33.84
N SER A 310 -31.65 -2.65 33.22
CA SER A 310 -31.36 -4.03 33.70
C SER A 310 -29.99 -4.55 33.25
N LYS A 311 -29.37 -3.94 32.21
CA LYS A 311 -28.04 -4.36 31.69
C LYS A 311 -26.92 -3.60 32.41
N GLU A 312 -25.85 -4.32 32.71
CA GLU A 312 -24.61 -3.73 33.26
C GLU A 312 -23.97 -2.79 32.24
N LEU A 313 -23.39 -1.70 32.75
CA LEU A 313 -22.70 -0.72 31.91
C LEU A 313 -21.29 -1.21 31.54
N MET A 314 -20.96 -1.18 30.26
CA MET A 314 -19.64 -1.50 29.72
C MET A 314 -19.08 -0.28 28.98
N LEU A 315 -17.87 0.16 29.34
CA LEU A 315 -17.12 1.13 28.56
C LEU A 315 -16.21 0.38 27.58
N LEU A 316 -16.38 0.65 26.29
CA LEU A 316 -15.57 0.12 25.20
C LEU A 316 -14.64 1.22 24.68
N VAL A 317 -13.34 1.10 24.94
CA VAL A 317 -12.33 2.05 24.45
C VAL A 317 -11.49 1.35 23.38
N GLU A 318 -11.61 1.81 22.13
CA GLU A 318 -10.90 1.23 20.98
C GLU A 318 -10.69 2.32 19.93
N ASP A 319 -9.46 2.54 19.50
CA ASP A 319 -9.11 3.58 18.53
C ASP A 319 -9.51 3.22 17.08
N ASN A 320 -9.61 1.92 16.78
CA ASN A 320 -10.05 1.45 15.47
C ASN A 320 -11.59 1.39 15.42
N GLN A 321 -12.18 2.23 14.57
CA GLN A 321 -13.63 2.33 14.44
C GLN A 321 -14.30 1.00 14.05
N GLU A 322 -13.75 0.25 13.08
CA GLU A 322 -14.34 -1.03 12.62
C GLU A 322 -14.31 -2.07 13.75
N LEU A 323 -13.22 -2.13 14.50
CA LEU A 323 -13.10 -3.04 15.65
C LEU A 323 -14.05 -2.61 16.76
N ARG A 324 -14.18 -1.31 17.02
CA ARG A 324 -15.11 -0.77 18.02
C ARG A 324 -16.56 -1.12 17.67
N GLU A 325 -16.98 -0.89 16.42
CA GLU A 325 -18.32 -1.25 15.92
C GLU A 325 -18.57 -2.77 16.00
N PHE A 326 -17.59 -3.59 15.63
CA PHE A 326 -17.67 -5.04 15.73
C PHE A 326 -17.82 -5.48 17.18
N LEU A 327 -16.99 -4.99 18.10
CA LEU A 327 -17.08 -5.32 19.54
C LEU A 327 -18.41 -4.84 20.13
N ARG A 328 -18.87 -3.63 19.73
CA ARG A 328 -20.20 -3.15 20.13
C ARG A 328 -21.29 -4.12 19.71
N SER A 329 -21.29 -4.62 18.47
CA SER A 329 -22.30 -5.57 18.01
C SER A 329 -22.35 -6.86 18.82
N ILE A 330 -21.18 -7.31 19.31
CA ILE A 330 -21.06 -8.49 20.18
C ILE A 330 -21.60 -8.22 21.58
N PHE A 331 -21.33 -7.05 22.15
CA PHE A 331 -21.60 -6.79 23.56
C PHE A 331 -22.97 -6.12 23.82
N THR A 332 -23.54 -5.38 22.85
CA THR A 332 -24.87 -4.73 22.99
C THR A 332 -26.00 -5.69 23.38
N PRO A 333 -26.06 -6.96 22.93
CA PRO A 333 -27.10 -7.88 23.40
C PRO A 333 -27.07 -8.14 24.91
N VAL A 334 -25.89 -8.07 25.55
CA VAL A 334 -25.66 -8.42 26.95
C VAL A 334 -25.46 -7.19 27.85
N TYR A 335 -24.78 -6.16 27.34
CA TYR A 335 -24.40 -4.97 28.09
C TYR A 335 -24.98 -3.70 27.48
N ARG A 336 -25.06 -2.65 28.31
CA ARG A 336 -25.24 -1.28 27.84
C ARG A 336 -23.84 -0.71 27.49
N VAL A 337 -23.51 -0.66 26.21
CA VAL A 337 -22.17 -0.27 25.75
C VAL A 337 -22.07 1.22 25.57
N VAL A 338 -21.08 1.86 26.20
CA VAL A 338 -20.63 3.22 25.96
C VAL A 338 -19.30 3.17 25.25
N GLU A 339 -19.13 3.94 24.20
CA GLU A 339 -17.94 3.92 23.35
C GLU A 339 -17.08 5.15 23.60
N ALA A 340 -15.76 4.96 23.49
CA ALA A 340 -14.79 6.02 23.43
C ALA A 340 -13.69 5.64 22.40
N ALA A 341 -13.19 6.61 21.65
CA ALA A 341 -12.11 6.38 20.70
C ALA A 341 -10.74 6.37 21.38
N ASP A 342 -10.60 7.04 22.51
CA ASP A 342 -9.39 7.06 23.32
C ASP A 342 -9.71 7.25 24.81
N GLY A 343 -8.67 7.32 25.64
CA GLY A 343 -8.83 7.50 27.09
C GLY A 343 -9.12 8.95 27.53
N MET A 344 -9.34 9.87 26.60
CA MET A 344 -9.65 11.28 26.89
C MET A 344 -11.14 11.61 26.65
N GLU A 345 -11.87 10.81 25.87
CA GLU A 345 -13.33 10.84 25.74
C GLU A 345 -14.00 10.14 26.92
#